data_f290683474ce045717419f90c1748078
#
_entry.id   f290683474ce045717419f90c1748078
#
_cell.length_a   1.000
_cell.length_b   1.000
_cell.length_c   1.000
_cell.angle_alpha   90.00
_cell.angle_beta   90.00
_cell.angle_gamma   90.00
#
_symmetry.space_group_name_H-M   'P 1'
#
loop_
_entity.id
_entity.type
_entity.pdbx_description
1 polymer ?
#
loop_
_entity_poly.entity_id
_entity_poly.type
_entity_poly.pdbx_seq_one_letter_code
_entity_poly.pdbx_strand_id
1 'polypeptide(L)'
;KGLCEFIGAFIGDAFYNTYQSGKYTIQFTGDANLDDKYYTLTITPITKRLFGMKPYIQKKKNSLRVNYQSKELFYMLKDRFEFPQGKKVYSVKIPEEIIKAGKEYIYATIRGIFDTDGCIFFDKRALYKGPYPRVTFQIANKSLFLQLKSLLSEEFKLYTSERSDRKFYIEIYGHEQLQKWMLLIAFSNPRHSDKIYAPVAQPGRAQK
;
A
#
# COMPACT_ATOMS: atom_id res chain seq x y z
N LYS A 1 5.34 -3.48 -14.22
CA LYS A 1 5.38 -2.70 -12.95
C LYS A 1 4.01 -2.15 -12.59
N GLY A 2 3.33 -1.38 -13.48
CA GLY A 2 2.04 -0.78 -13.15
C GLY A 2 0.96 -1.79 -12.72
N LEU A 3 0.87 -2.95 -13.39
CA LEU A 3 -0.03 -4.03 -12.95
C LEU A 3 0.30 -4.49 -11.53
N CYS A 4 1.59 -4.66 -11.23
CA CYS A 4 2.04 -5.11 -9.92
C CYS A 4 1.71 -4.09 -8.81
N GLU A 5 1.87 -2.80 -9.09
CA GLU A 5 1.45 -1.74 -8.17
C GLU A 5 -0.07 -1.72 -7.96
N PHE A 6 -0.86 -1.89 -9.03
CA PHE A 6 -2.30 -2.05 -8.92
C PHE A 6 -2.69 -3.27 -8.07
N ILE A 7 -2.02 -4.42 -8.27
CA ILE A 7 -2.21 -5.64 -7.47
C ILE A 7 -1.84 -5.39 -6.01
N GLY A 8 -0.74 -4.68 -5.74
CA GLY A 8 -0.36 -4.28 -4.40
C GLY A 8 -1.42 -3.42 -3.71
N ALA A 9 -1.92 -2.38 -4.39
CA ALA A 9 -3.01 -1.56 -3.89
C ALA A 9 -4.30 -2.37 -3.69
N PHE A 10 -4.57 -3.32 -4.58
CA PHE A 10 -5.70 -4.24 -4.42
C PHE A 10 -5.54 -5.12 -3.16
N ILE A 11 -4.35 -5.63 -2.87
CA ILE A 11 -4.07 -6.42 -1.67
C ILE A 11 -4.39 -5.63 -0.39
N GLY A 12 -4.04 -4.34 -0.33
CA GLY A 12 -4.36 -3.47 0.80
C GLY A 12 -5.86 -3.10 0.85
N ASP A 13 -6.27 -2.13 0.09
CA ASP A 13 -7.53 -1.39 0.27
C ASP A 13 -8.72 -1.85 -0.58
N ALA A 14 -8.58 -2.90 -1.41
CA ALA A 14 -9.65 -3.26 -2.32
C ALA A 14 -10.34 -4.59 -1.98
N PHE A 15 -11.52 -4.75 -2.51
CA PHE A 15 -12.22 -6.02 -2.62
C PHE A 15 -12.92 -6.11 -3.97
N TYR A 16 -13.34 -7.30 -4.35
CA TYR A 16 -14.18 -7.51 -5.53
C TYR A 16 -15.35 -8.43 -5.20
N ASN A 17 -16.47 -8.20 -5.88
CA ASN A 17 -17.69 -8.97 -5.66
C ASN A 17 -18.58 -8.97 -6.91
N THR A 18 -19.47 -9.96 -6.98
CA THR A 18 -20.59 -9.98 -7.92
C THR A 18 -21.88 -9.70 -7.17
N TYR A 19 -22.74 -8.87 -7.75
CA TYR A 19 -24.06 -8.60 -7.22
C TYR A 19 -25.12 -9.36 -8.01
N GLN A 20 -26.29 -9.59 -7.41
CA GLN A 20 -27.43 -10.29 -8.06
C GLN A 20 -27.86 -9.66 -9.39
N SER A 21 -27.54 -8.36 -9.60
CA SER A 21 -27.72 -7.66 -10.87
C SER A 21 -26.73 -8.04 -11.98
N GLY A 22 -25.87 -9.04 -11.77
CA GLY A 22 -24.83 -9.44 -12.72
C GLY A 22 -23.63 -8.48 -12.84
N LYS A 23 -23.51 -7.50 -11.93
CA LYS A 23 -22.42 -6.53 -11.95
C LYS A 23 -21.16 -7.07 -11.30
N TYR A 24 -20.05 -7.03 -12.03
CA TYR A 24 -18.71 -7.37 -11.55
C TYR A 24 -18.03 -6.11 -11.06
N THR A 25 -17.93 -5.96 -9.75
CA THR A 25 -17.42 -4.72 -9.13
C THR A 25 -16.09 -4.97 -8.42
N ILE A 26 -15.13 -4.12 -8.67
CA ILE A 26 -13.88 -4.00 -7.94
C ILE A 26 -13.90 -2.64 -7.24
N GLN A 27 -13.77 -2.60 -5.93
CA GLN A 27 -13.85 -1.37 -5.14
C GLN A 27 -12.62 -1.21 -4.27
N PHE A 28 -11.99 -0.05 -4.38
CA PHE A 28 -11.01 0.45 -3.42
C PHE A 28 -11.69 1.41 -2.45
N THR A 29 -11.21 1.43 -1.21
CA THR A 29 -11.69 2.34 -0.16
C THR A 29 -10.50 3.05 0.45
N GLY A 30 -10.59 4.38 0.63
CA GLY A 30 -9.54 5.18 1.20
C GLY A 30 -10.07 6.41 1.93
N ASP A 31 -9.17 7.24 2.45
CA ASP A 31 -9.47 8.55 2.99
C ASP A 31 -9.63 9.58 1.86
N ALA A 32 -10.70 10.38 1.91
CA ALA A 32 -11.03 11.34 0.85
C ALA A 32 -10.00 12.48 0.71
N ASN A 33 -9.23 12.78 1.75
CA ASN A 33 -8.24 13.86 1.74
C ASN A 33 -6.82 13.31 1.49
N LEU A 34 -6.49 12.15 2.07
CA LEU A 34 -5.14 11.60 2.05
C LEU A 34 -4.87 10.74 0.80
N ASP A 35 -5.87 9.97 0.33
CA ASP A 35 -5.68 8.98 -0.73
C ASP A 35 -6.23 9.41 -2.09
N ASP A 36 -6.95 10.52 -2.18
CA ASP A 36 -7.53 10.98 -3.44
C ASP A 36 -6.49 11.14 -4.56
N LYS A 37 -5.39 11.79 -4.25
CA LYS A 37 -4.29 11.98 -5.23
C LYS A 37 -3.68 10.66 -5.67
N TYR A 38 -3.53 9.69 -4.77
CA TYR A 38 -3.02 8.37 -5.12
C TYR A 38 -3.93 7.66 -6.12
N TYR A 39 -5.22 7.60 -5.83
CA TYR A 39 -6.16 6.94 -6.74
C TYR A 39 -6.35 7.69 -8.06
N THR A 40 -6.35 9.02 -8.05
CA THR A 40 -6.55 9.82 -9.26
C THR A 40 -5.30 9.93 -10.14
N LEU A 41 -4.12 10.08 -9.54
CA LEU A 41 -2.87 10.36 -10.26
C LEU A 41 -2.00 9.11 -10.49
N THR A 42 -2.25 8.02 -9.75
CA THR A 42 -1.48 6.77 -9.89
C THR A 42 -2.35 5.61 -10.37
N ILE A 43 -3.35 5.21 -9.60
CA ILE A 43 -4.14 4.00 -9.90
C ILE A 43 -5.02 4.19 -11.14
N THR A 44 -5.70 5.33 -11.29
CA THR A 44 -6.54 5.61 -12.47
C THR A 44 -5.73 5.65 -13.78
N PRO A 45 -4.57 6.31 -13.89
CA PRO A 45 -3.72 6.20 -15.08
C PRO A 45 -3.24 4.79 -15.39
N ILE A 46 -2.90 3.99 -14.36
CA ILE A 46 -2.52 2.59 -14.52
C ILE A 46 -3.67 1.80 -15.13
N THR A 47 -4.87 1.89 -14.58
CA THR A 47 -6.05 1.15 -15.07
C THR A 47 -6.51 1.62 -16.44
N LYS A 48 -6.41 2.92 -16.72
CA LYS A 48 -6.69 3.45 -18.06
C LYS A 48 -5.72 2.87 -19.11
N ARG A 49 -4.42 2.83 -18.80
CA ARG A 49 -3.40 2.32 -19.72
C ARG A 49 -3.50 0.82 -19.94
N LEU A 50 -3.74 0.04 -18.87
CA LEU A 50 -3.72 -1.43 -18.93
C LEU A 50 -5.03 -2.04 -19.41
N PHE A 51 -6.15 -1.42 -19.07
CA PHE A 51 -7.48 -2.00 -19.26
C PHE A 51 -8.47 -1.06 -20.00
N GLY A 52 -8.04 0.11 -20.41
CA GLY A 52 -8.90 1.12 -21.04
C GLY A 52 -9.98 1.69 -20.10
N MET A 53 -9.90 1.42 -18.77
CA MET A 53 -10.96 1.72 -17.83
C MET A 53 -10.70 2.99 -17.03
N LYS A 54 -11.81 3.69 -16.73
CA LYS A 54 -11.85 4.77 -15.74
C LYS A 54 -12.76 4.35 -14.58
N PRO A 55 -12.40 4.65 -13.33
CA PRO A 55 -13.26 4.34 -12.20
C PRO A 55 -14.41 5.35 -12.09
N TYR A 56 -15.48 4.92 -11.43
CA TYR A 56 -16.45 5.82 -10.81
C TYR A 56 -15.97 6.14 -9.39
N ILE A 57 -15.64 7.41 -9.15
CA ILE A 57 -15.11 7.87 -7.85
C ILE A 57 -16.22 8.54 -7.06
N GLN A 58 -16.41 8.12 -5.82
CA GLN A 58 -17.37 8.61 -4.86
C GLN A 58 -16.67 9.13 -3.62
N LYS A 59 -16.84 10.42 -3.32
CA LYS A 59 -16.30 11.04 -2.10
C LYS A 59 -17.46 11.37 -1.15
N LYS A 60 -17.34 10.94 0.11
CA LYS A 60 -18.29 11.28 1.17
C LYS A 60 -17.50 11.69 2.40
N LYS A 61 -17.57 12.97 2.79
CA LYS A 61 -16.89 13.52 3.98
C LYS A 61 -15.42 13.08 4.06
N ASN A 62 -15.12 12.01 4.81
CA ASN A 62 -13.76 11.48 5.01
C ASN A 62 -13.52 10.16 4.26
N SER A 63 -14.46 9.68 3.45
CA SER A 63 -14.38 8.39 2.76
C SER A 63 -14.32 8.57 1.26
N LEU A 64 -13.41 7.86 0.62
CA LEU A 64 -13.24 7.73 -0.81
C LEU A 64 -13.57 6.31 -1.25
N ARG A 65 -14.40 6.15 -2.27
CA ARG A 65 -14.65 4.86 -2.94
C ARG A 65 -14.33 4.99 -4.42
N VAL A 66 -13.48 4.10 -4.91
CA VAL A 66 -13.04 4.04 -6.31
C VAL A 66 -13.54 2.72 -6.89
N ASN A 67 -14.52 2.80 -7.78
CA ASN A 67 -15.27 1.63 -8.26
C ASN A 67 -14.97 1.38 -9.74
N TYR A 68 -14.60 0.15 -10.07
CA TYR A 68 -14.50 -0.37 -11.43
C TYR A 68 -15.60 -1.40 -11.65
N GLN A 69 -16.21 -1.39 -12.83
CA GLN A 69 -17.13 -2.42 -13.27
C GLN A 69 -16.53 -3.10 -14.50
N SER A 70 -15.99 -4.31 -14.31
CA SER A 70 -15.38 -5.09 -15.39
C SER A 70 -15.39 -6.58 -15.07
N LYS A 71 -15.92 -7.34 -15.99
CA LYS A 71 -15.92 -8.81 -15.95
C LYS A 71 -14.49 -9.34 -16.14
N GLU A 72 -13.75 -8.77 -17.07
CA GLU A 72 -12.36 -9.14 -17.40
C GLU A 72 -11.44 -8.95 -16.19
N LEU A 73 -11.49 -7.76 -15.59
CA LEU A 73 -10.68 -7.47 -14.39
C LEU A 73 -11.07 -8.36 -13.22
N PHE A 74 -12.37 -8.62 -13.04
CA PHE A 74 -12.86 -9.51 -12.01
C PHE A 74 -12.28 -10.93 -12.17
N TYR A 75 -12.35 -11.51 -13.37
CA TYR A 75 -11.83 -12.85 -13.61
C TYR A 75 -10.30 -12.91 -13.61
N MET A 76 -9.62 -11.83 -14.02
CA MET A 76 -8.18 -11.74 -13.84
C MET A 76 -7.79 -11.84 -12.36
N LEU A 77 -8.47 -11.09 -11.48
CA LEU A 77 -8.21 -11.15 -10.03
C LEU A 77 -8.55 -12.52 -9.44
N LYS A 78 -9.66 -13.12 -9.88
CA LYS A 78 -10.14 -14.40 -9.37
C LYS A 78 -9.35 -15.59 -9.89
N ASP A 79 -9.21 -15.71 -11.21
CA ASP A 79 -8.77 -16.96 -11.85
C ASP A 79 -7.25 -16.95 -12.12
N ARG A 80 -6.65 -15.78 -12.42
CA ARG A 80 -5.20 -15.68 -12.64
C ARG A 80 -4.43 -15.45 -11.34
N PHE A 81 -4.89 -14.54 -10.51
CA PHE A 81 -4.22 -14.20 -9.26
C PHE A 81 -4.77 -14.93 -8.04
N GLU A 82 -5.83 -15.72 -8.21
CA GLU A 82 -6.44 -16.58 -7.19
C GLU A 82 -6.81 -15.82 -5.90
N PHE A 83 -7.19 -14.55 -6.04
CA PHE A 83 -7.59 -13.78 -4.87
C PHE A 83 -8.93 -14.26 -4.33
N PRO A 84 -9.10 -14.29 -3.00
CA PRO A 84 -10.37 -14.65 -2.40
C PRO A 84 -11.43 -13.58 -2.66
N GLN A 85 -12.64 -14.00 -3.01
CA GLN A 85 -13.79 -13.11 -3.15
C GLN A 85 -14.31 -12.65 -1.78
N GLY A 86 -14.70 -11.39 -1.63
CA GLY A 86 -15.23 -10.86 -0.39
C GLY A 86 -14.15 -10.50 0.64
N LYS A 87 -14.26 -11.03 1.86
CA LYS A 87 -13.32 -10.73 2.96
C LYS A 87 -11.95 -11.40 2.74
N LYS A 88 -11.03 -10.71 2.09
CA LYS A 88 -9.68 -11.19 1.79
C LYS A 88 -8.64 -10.99 2.90
N VAL A 89 -8.99 -10.26 3.96
CA VAL A 89 -8.05 -9.74 4.98
C VAL A 89 -7.15 -10.83 5.58
N TYR A 90 -7.64 -12.07 5.72
CA TYR A 90 -6.87 -13.14 6.36
C TYR A 90 -6.27 -14.16 5.39
N SER A 91 -6.53 -14.07 4.09
CA SER A 91 -6.15 -15.10 3.12
C SER A 91 -5.39 -14.60 1.91
N VAL A 92 -5.36 -13.28 1.67
CA VAL A 92 -4.66 -12.68 0.54
C VAL A 92 -3.14 -12.84 0.66
N LYS A 93 -2.48 -13.09 -0.48
CA LYS A 93 -1.01 -13.19 -0.60
C LYS A 93 -0.55 -12.45 -1.84
N ILE A 94 0.75 -12.15 -1.91
CA ILE A 94 1.38 -11.74 -3.16
C ILE A 94 1.40 -12.95 -4.09
N PRO A 95 0.85 -12.85 -5.31
CA PRO A 95 0.82 -13.96 -6.25
C PRO A 95 2.22 -14.49 -6.61
N GLU A 96 2.35 -15.82 -6.70
CA GLU A 96 3.59 -16.50 -7.07
C GLU A 96 4.14 -16.03 -8.41
N GLU A 97 3.28 -15.73 -9.37
CA GLU A 97 3.63 -15.16 -10.67
C GLU A 97 4.46 -13.88 -10.52
N ILE A 98 4.09 -13.00 -9.59
CA ILE A 98 4.82 -11.75 -9.32
C ILE A 98 6.17 -12.05 -8.65
N ILE A 99 6.19 -12.99 -7.72
CA ILE A 99 7.44 -13.37 -7.03
C ILE A 99 8.45 -13.93 -8.03
N LYS A 100 8.01 -14.78 -8.95
CA LYS A 100 8.85 -15.37 -10.01
C LYS A 100 9.28 -14.38 -11.10
N ALA A 101 8.53 -13.28 -11.27
CA ALA A 101 8.84 -12.28 -12.31
C ALA A 101 10.08 -11.42 -11.98
N GLY A 102 10.53 -11.39 -10.71
CA GLY A 102 11.74 -10.71 -10.30
C GLY A 102 11.53 -9.49 -9.41
N LYS A 103 12.64 -9.02 -8.84
CA LYS A 103 12.64 -8.01 -7.76
C LYS A 103 11.89 -6.72 -8.11
N GLU A 104 12.02 -6.23 -9.32
CA GLU A 104 11.36 -4.98 -9.74
C GLU A 104 9.82 -5.05 -9.71
N TYR A 105 9.25 -6.24 -9.96
CA TYR A 105 7.81 -6.48 -9.90
C TYR A 105 7.35 -6.68 -8.45
N ILE A 106 8.16 -7.35 -7.65
CA ILE A 106 7.96 -7.51 -6.21
C ILE A 106 7.94 -6.12 -5.55
N TYR A 107 8.91 -5.25 -5.83
CA TYR A 107 8.99 -3.91 -5.25
C TYR A 107 7.81 -3.02 -5.66
N ALA A 108 7.38 -3.12 -6.92
CA ALA A 108 6.17 -2.41 -7.36
C ALA A 108 4.91 -2.90 -6.60
N THR A 109 4.80 -4.19 -6.31
CA THR A 109 3.70 -4.75 -5.52
C THR A 109 3.78 -4.30 -4.07
N ILE A 110 4.97 -4.36 -3.46
CA ILE A 110 5.20 -3.90 -2.09
C ILE A 110 4.88 -2.40 -1.96
N ARG A 111 5.24 -1.59 -2.96
CA ARG A 111 4.86 -0.16 -3.01
C ARG A 111 3.36 0.02 -2.95
N GLY A 112 2.59 -0.69 -3.79
CA GLY A 112 1.14 -0.62 -3.78
C GLY A 112 0.52 -1.04 -2.44
N ILE A 113 1.03 -2.10 -1.80
CA ILE A 113 0.61 -2.51 -0.45
C ILE A 113 0.94 -1.41 0.57
N PHE A 114 2.14 -0.84 0.50
CA PHE A 114 2.54 0.20 1.44
C PHE A 114 1.75 1.49 1.26
N ASP A 115 1.51 1.89 0.04
CA ASP A 115 0.79 3.12 -0.28
C ASP A 115 -0.66 3.12 0.19
N THR A 116 -1.22 1.93 0.46
CA THR A 116 -2.55 1.73 1.04
C THR A 116 -2.51 1.47 2.55
N ASP A 117 -1.79 0.46 3.00
CA ASP A 117 -1.79 -0.04 4.39
C ASP A 117 -0.55 0.38 5.20
N GLY A 118 0.45 0.97 4.57
CA GLY A 118 1.69 1.37 5.24
C GLY A 118 1.62 2.77 5.87
N CYS A 119 2.58 3.03 6.74
CA CYS A 119 2.77 4.34 7.34
C CYS A 119 4.25 4.70 7.42
N ILE A 120 4.58 5.93 7.01
CA ILE A 120 5.86 6.56 7.35
C ILE A 120 5.63 7.65 8.40
N PHE A 121 6.47 7.68 9.42
CA PHE A 121 6.50 8.75 10.40
C PHE A 121 7.93 9.00 10.89
N PHE A 122 8.14 10.16 11.49
CA PHE A 122 9.41 10.56 12.08
C PHE A 122 9.28 10.57 13.59
N ASP A 123 10.02 9.67 14.25
CA ASP A 123 10.10 9.62 15.70
C ASP A 123 10.90 10.82 16.21
N LYS A 124 10.29 11.61 17.08
CA LYS A 124 10.85 12.87 17.62
C LYS A 124 11.31 12.72 19.08
N ARG A 125 11.40 11.48 19.62
CA ARG A 125 11.85 11.28 21.00
C ARG A 125 13.28 11.80 21.19
N ALA A 126 13.57 12.31 22.39
CA ALA A 126 14.87 12.91 22.75
C ALA A 126 16.07 11.93 22.61
N LEU A 127 15.78 10.62 22.55
CA LEU A 127 16.79 9.57 22.28
C LEU A 127 17.50 9.77 20.93
N TYR A 128 16.86 10.43 19.97
CA TYR A 128 17.42 10.66 18.64
C TYR A 128 17.91 12.10 18.49
N LYS A 129 19.05 12.29 17.81
CA LYS A 129 19.63 13.64 17.50
C LYS A 129 18.77 14.47 16.55
N GLY A 130 17.59 13.97 16.16
CA GLY A 130 16.66 14.63 15.24
C GLY A 130 15.51 13.68 14.87
N PRO A 131 14.61 14.11 13.94
CA PRO A 131 13.52 13.27 13.48
C PRO A 131 14.04 11.95 12.89
N TYR A 132 13.70 10.83 13.51
CA TYR A 132 14.19 9.50 13.12
C TYR A 132 13.13 8.76 12.32
N PRO A 133 13.38 8.45 11.04
CA PRO A 133 12.37 7.88 10.16
C PRO A 133 12.04 6.43 10.50
N ARG A 134 10.75 6.10 10.38
CA ARG A 134 10.21 4.76 10.52
C ARG A 134 9.24 4.46 9.38
N VAL A 135 9.50 3.39 8.65
CA VAL A 135 8.62 2.80 7.63
C VAL A 135 7.96 1.59 8.27
N THR A 136 6.63 1.57 8.36
CA THR A 136 5.90 0.59 9.16
C THR A 136 4.74 0.00 8.38
N PHE A 137 4.60 -1.34 8.39
CA PHE A 137 3.39 -2.05 8.01
C PHE A 137 2.66 -2.55 9.25
N GLN A 138 1.33 -2.46 9.23
CA GLN A 138 0.45 -3.13 10.17
C GLN A 138 -0.42 -4.11 9.40
N ILE A 139 -0.25 -5.41 9.62
CA ILE A 139 -0.81 -6.48 8.81
C ILE A 139 -1.63 -7.42 9.70
N ALA A 140 -2.89 -7.69 9.33
CA ALA A 140 -3.74 -8.65 10.04
C ALA A 140 -3.54 -10.09 9.52
N ASN A 141 -3.03 -10.25 8.31
CA ASN A 141 -2.83 -11.53 7.63
C ASN A 141 -1.44 -12.10 7.89
N LYS A 142 -1.37 -13.19 8.66
CA LYS A 142 -0.10 -13.86 8.98
C LYS A 142 0.67 -14.34 7.74
N SER A 143 -0.03 -14.84 6.73
CA SER A 143 0.62 -15.34 5.51
C SER A 143 1.24 -14.20 4.70
N LEU A 144 0.54 -13.07 4.55
CA LEU A 144 1.08 -11.87 3.89
C LEU A 144 2.24 -11.28 4.69
N PHE A 145 2.12 -11.23 6.03
CA PHE A 145 3.21 -10.80 6.90
C PHE A 145 4.48 -11.64 6.68
N LEU A 146 4.36 -12.97 6.64
CA LEU A 146 5.51 -13.85 6.43
C LEU A 146 6.13 -13.66 5.04
N GLN A 147 5.33 -13.48 3.99
CA GLN A 147 5.84 -13.16 2.65
C GLN A 147 6.58 -11.83 2.64
N LEU A 148 5.97 -10.75 3.16
CA LEU A 148 6.60 -9.43 3.20
C LEU A 148 7.87 -9.44 4.05
N LYS A 149 7.87 -10.14 5.19
CA LYS A 149 9.06 -10.31 6.02
C LYS A 149 10.18 -11.00 5.24
N SER A 150 9.91 -12.08 4.53
CA SER A 150 10.90 -12.80 3.72
C SER A 150 11.46 -11.90 2.62
N LEU A 151 10.60 -11.29 1.82
CA LEU A 151 10.99 -10.47 0.66
C LEU A 151 11.76 -9.20 1.07
N LEU A 152 11.34 -8.56 2.15
CA LEU A 152 12.00 -7.33 2.63
C LEU A 152 13.31 -7.61 3.37
N SER A 153 13.45 -8.77 4.05
CA SER A 153 14.66 -9.10 4.79
C SER A 153 15.89 -9.31 3.90
N GLU A 154 15.71 -9.53 2.60
CA GLU A 154 16.80 -9.58 1.63
C GLU A 154 17.52 -8.24 1.46
N GLU A 155 16.79 -7.14 1.68
CA GLU A 155 17.28 -5.79 1.43
C GLU A 155 17.37 -4.92 2.69
N PHE A 156 16.52 -5.17 3.69
CA PHE A 156 16.34 -4.28 4.83
C PHE A 156 16.57 -4.97 6.16
N LYS A 157 17.09 -4.23 7.12
CA LYS A 157 17.09 -4.66 8.53
C LYS A 157 15.69 -4.47 9.10
N LEU A 158 15.00 -5.56 9.37
CA LEU A 158 13.62 -5.56 9.82
C LEU A 158 13.52 -5.71 11.34
N TYR A 159 12.57 -5.01 11.92
CA TYR A 159 12.05 -5.24 13.26
C TYR A 159 10.61 -5.73 13.13
N THR A 160 10.30 -6.85 13.74
CA THR A 160 8.98 -7.48 13.65
C THR A 160 8.40 -7.70 15.03
N SER A 161 7.11 -7.47 15.19
CA SER A 161 6.38 -7.75 16.42
C SER A 161 4.97 -8.25 16.13
N GLU A 162 4.41 -9.03 17.05
CA GLU A 162 3.01 -9.42 17.09
C GLU A 162 2.39 -8.80 18.34
N ARG A 163 1.26 -8.12 18.19
CA ARG A 163 0.54 -7.54 19.32
C ARG A 163 -0.65 -8.40 19.74
N SER A 164 -1.13 -8.18 20.95
CA SER A 164 -2.26 -8.90 21.55
C SER A 164 -3.56 -8.84 20.73
N ASP A 165 -3.72 -7.85 19.86
CA ASP A 165 -4.84 -7.69 18.93
C ASP A 165 -4.69 -8.52 17.63
N ARG A 166 -3.75 -9.47 17.59
CA ARG A 166 -3.41 -10.33 16.45
C ARG A 166 -2.98 -9.56 15.20
N LYS A 167 -2.36 -8.41 15.38
CA LYS A 167 -1.74 -7.66 14.30
C LYS A 167 -0.23 -7.85 14.30
N PHE A 168 0.30 -8.04 13.10
CA PHE A 168 1.72 -8.20 12.83
C PHE A 168 2.29 -6.87 12.35
N TYR A 169 3.48 -6.53 12.82
CA TYR A 169 4.17 -5.30 12.45
C TYR A 169 5.51 -5.64 11.80
N ILE A 170 5.81 -4.96 10.68
CA ILE A 170 7.14 -4.90 10.09
C ILE A 170 7.57 -3.44 10.12
N GLU A 171 8.71 -3.18 10.72
CA GLU A 171 9.23 -1.84 10.87
C GLU A 171 10.68 -1.78 10.36
N ILE A 172 10.98 -0.71 9.62
CA ILE A 172 12.29 -0.40 9.06
C ILE A 172 12.68 0.97 9.60
N TYR A 173 13.85 1.07 10.23
CA TYR A 173 14.27 2.24 11.00
C TYR A 173 15.52 2.90 10.41
N GLY A 174 15.55 4.23 10.44
CA GLY A 174 16.72 5.03 10.20
C GLY A 174 16.85 5.60 8.79
N HIS A 175 17.70 6.62 8.69
CA HIS A 175 17.86 7.42 7.47
C HIS A 175 18.44 6.59 6.31
N GLU A 176 19.44 5.77 6.55
CA GLU A 176 20.05 4.91 5.52
C GLU A 176 19.03 3.91 4.96
N GLN A 177 18.22 3.30 5.83
CA GLN A 177 17.18 2.38 5.43
C GLN A 177 16.06 3.08 4.66
N LEU A 178 15.70 4.31 5.04
CA LEU A 178 14.75 5.12 4.30
C LEU A 178 15.30 5.51 2.90
N GLN A 179 16.58 5.89 2.81
CA GLN A 179 17.21 6.16 1.50
C GLN A 179 17.19 4.93 0.61
N LYS A 180 17.52 3.75 1.15
CA LYS A 180 17.45 2.49 0.42
C LYS A 180 16.00 2.16 0.01
N TRP A 181 15.02 2.43 0.87
CA TRP A 181 13.60 2.29 0.53
C TRP A 181 13.21 3.17 -0.64
N MET A 182 13.62 4.45 -0.62
CA MET A 182 13.35 5.39 -1.71
C MET A 182 13.99 4.98 -3.05
N LEU A 183 15.15 4.34 -2.98
CA LEU A 183 15.85 3.85 -4.19
C LEU A 183 15.16 2.63 -4.80
N LEU A 184 14.75 1.66 -3.98
CA LEU A 184 14.26 0.35 -4.43
C LEU A 184 12.74 0.31 -4.62
N ILE A 185 11.98 0.86 -3.67
CA ILE A 185 10.52 0.73 -3.59
C ILE A 185 9.84 2.06 -3.85
N ALA A 186 10.27 3.13 -3.18
CA ALA A 186 9.69 4.47 -3.17
C ALA A 186 8.21 4.50 -2.69
N PHE A 187 7.54 5.62 -2.91
CA PHE A 187 6.12 5.85 -2.64
C PHE A 187 5.48 6.50 -3.85
N SER A 188 4.32 6.04 -4.23
CA SER A 188 3.46 6.69 -5.24
C SER A 188 2.32 7.49 -4.60
N ASN A 189 1.96 7.18 -3.34
CA ASN A 189 0.98 7.95 -2.60
C ASN A 189 1.60 9.20 -1.98
N PRO A 190 1.16 10.42 -2.39
CA PRO A 190 1.70 11.68 -1.86
C PRO A 190 1.62 11.81 -0.34
N ARG A 191 0.67 11.16 0.33
CA ARG A 191 0.58 11.17 1.80
C ARG A 191 1.86 10.69 2.50
N HIS A 192 2.68 9.88 1.80
CA HIS A 192 3.96 9.37 2.31
C HIS A 192 5.12 10.23 1.85
N SER A 193 5.22 10.54 0.55
CA SER A 193 6.30 11.35 -0.01
C SER A 193 6.31 12.76 0.56
N ASP A 194 5.15 13.38 0.75
CA ASP A 194 5.04 14.73 1.31
C ASP A 194 5.61 14.82 2.73
N LYS A 195 5.54 13.75 3.52
CA LYS A 195 6.17 13.70 4.86
C LYS A 195 7.69 13.72 4.83
N ILE A 196 8.31 13.23 3.75
CA ILE A 196 9.77 13.21 3.58
C ILE A 196 10.28 14.59 3.16
N TYR A 197 9.54 15.24 2.27
CA TYR A 197 9.91 16.50 1.66
C TYR A 197 9.33 17.72 2.40
N ALA A 198 8.42 17.51 3.37
CA ALA A 198 7.93 18.61 4.19
C ALA A 198 9.10 19.25 4.98
N PRO A 199 9.26 20.59 4.94
CA PRO A 199 10.26 21.25 5.78
C PRO A 199 10.01 20.84 7.23
N VAL A 200 11.05 20.35 7.92
CA VAL A 200 10.99 20.08 9.35
C VAL A 200 10.66 21.39 10.04
N ALA A 201 9.42 21.57 10.48
CA ALA A 201 9.04 22.75 11.24
C ALA A 201 9.99 22.85 12.44
N GLN A 202 10.87 23.83 12.41
CA GLN A 202 11.74 24.10 13.56
C GLN A 202 10.84 24.37 14.76
N PRO A 203 11.10 23.75 15.92
CA PRO A 203 10.35 24.10 17.13
C PRO A 203 10.55 25.59 17.35
N GLY A 204 9.43 26.33 17.29
CA GLY A 204 9.45 27.79 17.48
C GLY A 204 10.23 28.13 18.73
N ARG A 205 11.26 28.99 18.59
CA ARG A 205 11.86 29.69 19.72
C ARG A 205 10.70 30.42 20.40
N ALA A 206 10.34 30.00 21.59
CA ALA A 206 9.52 30.80 22.45
C ALA A 206 10.24 32.12 22.65
N GLN A 207 9.74 33.19 22.05
CA GLN A 207 10.16 34.54 22.41
C GLN A 207 9.73 34.77 23.85
N LYS A 208 10.73 35.00 24.69
CA LYS A 208 10.54 35.48 26.06
C LYS A 208 10.10 36.95 26.04
#